data_c092ffd2ed3a8de3960f2aa3a0707ba8
#
_entry.id   c092ffd2ed3a8de3960f2aa3a0707ba8
#
_cell.length_a   1.000
_cell.length_b   1.000
_cell.length_c   1.000
_cell.angle_alpha   90.00
_cell.angle_beta   90.00
_cell.angle_gamma   90.00
#
_symmetry.space_group_name_H-M   'P 1'
#
loop_
_entity.id
_entity.type
_entity.pdbx_description
1 polymer ?
#
loop_
_entity_poly.entity_id
_entity_poly.type
_entity_poly.pdbx_seq_one_letter_code
_entity_poly.pdbx_strand_id
1 'polypeptide(L)'
;MKSGMISFGIMERVIFGEATAAAIAKEAERIGAKKIFLLVGGTLNRETDEVKKIISALGPGFCGLHDNMPAHSPRDAVIECANAARESKTDLLVTFGGGSVTDGGKAVTICLEHGITDINGLEPYRTTVDETGKRHFPEYSAPTVRQIAVPTTLSGGEFNARAGITEPRLKLKQSYVHRGIMPISVILDGEVTRHTPEWLFLSTGIRAVDHAVETYLSLDSNDYWD
;
A
#
# COMPACT_ATOMS: atom_id res chain seq x y z
N MET A 1 -5.41 14.79 34.89
CA MET A 1 -4.41 14.27 33.95
C MET A 1 -5.16 13.41 32.95
N LYS A 2 -5.13 13.76 31.66
CA LYS A 2 -5.73 12.91 30.61
C LYS A 2 -4.89 11.63 30.50
N SER A 3 -5.51 10.49 30.38
CA SER A 3 -4.83 9.19 30.20
C SER A 3 -5.39 8.49 28.98
N GLY A 4 -4.52 7.82 28.23
CA GLY A 4 -4.91 7.10 27.04
C GLY A 4 -3.86 6.05 26.66
N MET A 5 -4.19 5.20 25.69
CA MET A 5 -3.30 4.20 25.13
C MET A 5 -3.32 4.34 23.60
N ILE A 6 -2.16 4.41 23.00
CA ILE A 6 -1.98 4.41 21.55
C ILE A 6 -1.23 3.16 21.13
N SER A 7 -1.80 2.42 20.20
CA SER A 7 -1.15 1.24 19.61
C SER A 7 -0.59 1.60 18.25
N PHE A 8 0.73 1.55 18.12
CA PHE A 8 1.40 1.73 16.82
C PHE A 8 1.13 0.54 15.89
N GLY A 9 1.25 0.80 14.58
CA GLY A 9 1.17 -0.24 13.56
C GLY A 9 2.33 -1.24 13.62
N ILE A 10 2.36 -2.16 12.66
CA ILE A 10 3.36 -3.22 12.58
C ILE A 10 4.53 -2.86 11.66
N MET A 11 4.65 -1.61 11.24
CA MET A 11 5.79 -1.13 10.47
C MET A 11 7.08 -1.27 11.30
N GLU A 12 8.07 -1.91 10.72
CA GLU A 12 9.35 -2.14 11.39
C GLU A 12 10.39 -1.07 11.06
N ARG A 13 10.36 -0.55 9.82
CA ARG A 13 11.39 0.38 9.34
C ARG A 13 10.84 1.44 8.39
N VAL A 14 11.45 2.62 8.49
CA VAL A 14 11.44 3.65 7.46
C VAL A 14 12.88 3.89 7.05
N ILE A 15 13.18 3.67 5.78
CA ILE A 15 14.51 3.80 5.18
C ILE A 15 14.50 5.05 4.32
N PHE A 16 15.48 5.90 4.47
CA PHE A 16 15.61 7.14 3.68
C PHE A 16 17.07 7.41 3.34
N GLY A 17 17.29 8.12 2.22
CA GLY A 17 18.65 8.46 1.77
C GLY A 17 19.41 7.31 1.11
N GLU A 18 18.74 6.19 0.82
CA GLU A 18 19.30 5.07 0.04
C GLU A 18 18.57 4.95 -1.30
N ALA A 19 19.29 4.52 -2.34
CA ALA A 19 18.70 4.25 -3.65
C ALA A 19 17.69 3.10 -3.55
N THR A 20 16.51 3.30 -4.14
CA THR A 20 15.37 2.36 -4.08
C THR A 20 15.74 0.91 -4.34
N ALA A 21 16.46 0.62 -5.42
CA ALA A 21 16.81 -0.75 -5.80
C ALA A 21 17.69 -1.46 -4.74
N ALA A 22 18.68 -0.74 -4.20
CA ALA A 22 19.55 -1.28 -3.16
C ALA A 22 18.83 -1.48 -1.84
N ALA A 23 17.97 -0.53 -1.45
CA ALA A 23 17.18 -0.62 -0.22
C ALA A 23 16.17 -1.78 -0.27
N ILE A 24 15.48 -1.98 -1.41
CA ILE A 24 14.56 -3.11 -1.60
C ILE A 24 15.33 -4.44 -1.47
N ALA A 25 16.48 -4.61 -2.13
CA ALA A 25 17.24 -5.83 -2.07
C ALA A 25 17.70 -6.17 -0.65
N LYS A 26 18.23 -5.18 0.11
CA LYS A 26 18.61 -5.32 1.51
C LYS A 26 17.43 -5.73 2.40
N GLU A 27 16.26 -5.09 2.21
CA GLU A 27 15.07 -5.40 3.00
C GLU A 27 14.51 -6.78 2.66
N ALA A 28 14.50 -7.18 1.39
CA ALA A 28 14.09 -8.52 0.98
C ALA A 28 15.01 -9.61 1.61
N GLU A 29 16.31 -9.38 1.64
CA GLU A 29 17.28 -10.25 2.31
C GLU A 29 17.04 -10.29 3.83
N ARG A 30 16.85 -9.14 4.48
CA ARG A 30 16.55 -9.05 5.92
C ARG A 30 15.30 -9.84 6.31
N ILE A 31 14.25 -9.75 5.49
CA ILE A 31 12.97 -10.45 5.70
C ILE A 31 13.11 -11.94 5.37
N GLY A 32 14.13 -12.33 4.61
CA GLY A 32 14.34 -13.70 4.16
C GLY A 32 13.48 -14.08 2.96
N ALA A 33 12.92 -13.10 2.25
CA ALA A 33 12.07 -13.31 1.09
C ALA A 33 12.84 -13.96 -0.07
N LYS A 34 12.15 -14.84 -0.80
CA LYS A 34 12.71 -15.60 -1.93
C LYS A 34 11.96 -15.38 -3.23
N LYS A 35 10.72 -14.89 -3.14
CA LYS A 35 9.80 -14.70 -4.27
C LYS A 35 9.15 -13.30 -4.19
N ILE A 36 9.87 -12.32 -4.69
CA ILE A 36 9.49 -10.92 -4.62
C ILE A 36 8.70 -10.54 -5.86
N PHE A 37 7.46 -10.11 -5.67
CA PHE A 37 6.58 -9.62 -6.71
C PHE A 37 6.51 -8.09 -6.66
N LEU A 38 6.56 -7.44 -7.82
CA LEU A 38 6.50 -5.99 -7.94
C LEU A 38 5.12 -5.54 -8.42
N LEU A 39 4.47 -4.67 -7.67
CA LEU A 39 3.33 -3.88 -8.13
C LEU A 39 3.81 -2.44 -8.32
N VAL A 40 3.86 -1.97 -9.56
CA VAL A 40 4.50 -0.70 -9.90
C VAL A 40 3.56 0.24 -10.65
N GLY A 41 3.85 1.53 -10.59
CA GLY A 41 3.20 2.52 -11.46
C GLY A 41 3.57 2.30 -12.93
N GLY A 42 2.58 2.26 -13.82
CA GLY A 42 2.81 1.96 -15.24
C GLY A 42 3.78 2.93 -15.93
N THR A 43 3.71 4.23 -15.60
CA THR A 43 4.65 5.24 -16.11
C THR A 43 6.08 4.93 -15.67
N LEU A 44 6.29 4.55 -14.40
CA LEU A 44 7.62 4.18 -13.89
C LEU A 44 8.22 3.01 -14.66
N ASN A 45 7.40 1.99 -14.97
CA ASN A 45 7.86 0.82 -15.71
C ASN A 45 8.17 1.13 -17.18
N ARG A 46 7.31 1.91 -17.85
CA ARG A 46 7.41 2.13 -19.29
C ARG A 46 8.34 3.28 -19.68
N GLU A 47 8.48 4.29 -18.82
CA GLU A 47 9.14 5.55 -19.18
C GLU A 47 10.45 5.79 -18.41
N THR A 48 10.79 4.88 -17.47
CA THR A 48 12.02 5.00 -16.68
C THR A 48 12.77 3.67 -16.61
N ASP A 49 14.03 3.72 -16.15
CA ASP A 49 14.84 2.52 -15.90
C ASP A 49 14.75 2.04 -14.43
N GLU A 50 13.96 2.71 -13.59
CA GLU A 50 13.92 2.43 -12.14
C GLU A 50 13.46 1.00 -11.84
N VAL A 51 12.44 0.51 -12.55
CA VAL A 51 11.94 -0.87 -12.39
C VAL A 51 12.97 -1.90 -12.82
N LYS A 52 13.71 -1.62 -13.91
CA LYS A 52 14.81 -2.50 -14.37
C LYS A 52 15.94 -2.59 -13.35
N LYS A 53 16.27 -1.46 -12.69
CA LYS A 53 17.27 -1.43 -11.61
C LYS A 53 16.84 -2.29 -10.42
N ILE A 54 15.56 -2.22 -10.03
CA ILE A 54 14.99 -3.05 -8.97
C ILE A 54 15.08 -4.53 -9.35
N ILE A 55 14.63 -4.91 -10.55
CA ILE A 55 14.68 -6.30 -11.04
C ILE A 55 16.12 -6.82 -11.05
N SER A 56 17.06 -6.01 -11.53
CA SER A 56 18.48 -6.37 -11.53
C SER A 56 19.04 -6.58 -10.11
N ALA A 57 18.67 -5.73 -9.16
CA ALA A 57 19.12 -5.85 -7.77
C ALA A 57 18.51 -7.07 -7.04
N LEU A 58 17.27 -7.44 -7.37
CA LEU A 58 16.61 -8.62 -6.82
C LEU A 58 17.14 -9.94 -7.42
N GLY A 59 17.65 -9.90 -8.65
CA GLY A 59 18.20 -11.08 -9.34
C GLY A 59 17.21 -12.26 -9.33
N PRO A 60 17.65 -13.46 -8.87
CA PRO A 60 16.78 -14.66 -8.86
C PRO A 60 15.60 -14.57 -7.88
N GLY A 61 15.58 -13.60 -6.98
CA GLY A 61 14.46 -13.34 -6.07
C GLY A 61 13.26 -12.68 -6.75
N PHE A 62 13.44 -12.02 -7.89
CA PHE A 62 12.34 -11.47 -8.66
C PHE A 62 11.47 -12.58 -9.25
N CYS A 63 10.15 -12.55 -9.01
CA CYS A 63 9.24 -13.59 -9.48
C CYS A 63 8.11 -13.08 -10.38
N GLY A 64 7.87 -11.78 -10.47
CA GLY A 64 6.83 -11.23 -11.34
C GLY A 64 6.59 -9.76 -11.13
N LEU A 65 5.83 -9.17 -12.05
CA LEU A 65 5.51 -7.74 -12.09
C LEU A 65 4.08 -7.52 -12.56
N HIS A 66 3.42 -6.53 -11.94
CA HIS A 66 2.16 -5.96 -12.42
C HIS A 66 2.28 -4.43 -12.46
N ASP A 67 1.99 -3.81 -13.62
CA ASP A 67 2.13 -2.36 -13.82
C ASP A 67 0.83 -1.68 -14.28
N ASN A 68 -0.30 -2.38 -14.13
CA ASN A 68 -1.60 -1.92 -14.60
C ASN A 68 -2.57 -1.65 -13.42
N MET A 69 -2.10 -0.92 -12.39
CA MET A 69 -2.98 -0.48 -11.30
C MET A 69 -3.50 0.93 -11.59
N PRO A 70 -4.78 1.09 -11.98
CA PRO A 70 -5.36 2.39 -12.27
C PRO A 70 -5.49 3.27 -11.02
N ALA A 71 -5.77 4.56 -11.24
CA ALA A 71 -6.11 5.48 -10.16
C ALA A 71 -7.25 4.95 -9.28
N HIS A 72 -7.13 5.15 -7.98
CA HIS A 72 -8.10 4.72 -6.96
C HIS A 72 -8.25 3.19 -6.81
N SER A 73 -7.32 2.41 -7.37
CA SER A 73 -7.18 0.95 -7.16
C SER A 73 -8.51 0.20 -7.30
N PRO A 74 -9.09 0.12 -8.52
CA PRO A 74 -10.35 -0.62 -8.71
C PRO A 74 -10.19 -2.09 -8.32
N ARG A 75 -11.26 -2.71 -7.81
CA ARG A 75 -11.26 -4.10 -7.33
C ARG A 75 -10.82 -5.10 -8.39
N ASP A 76 -11.23 -4.93 -9.64
CA ASP A 76 -10.85 -5.79 -10.76
C ASP A 76 -9.33 -5.80 -10.98
N ALA A 77 -8.69 -4.64 -11.00
CA ALA A 77 -7.23 -4.54 -11.10
C ALA A 77 -6.51 -5.12 -9.88
N VAL A 78 -7.08 -4.97 -8.67
CA VAL A 78 -6.56 -5.61 -7.46
C VAL A 78 -6.60 -7.13 -7.59
N ILE A 79 -7.71 -7.70 -8.06
CA ILE A 79 -7.87 -9.15 -8.26
C ILE A 79 -6.91 -9.66 -9.35
N GLU A 80 -6.78 -8.95 -10.46
CA GLU A 80 -5.83 -9.30 -11.52
C GLU A 80 -4.40 -9.38 -10.97
N CYS A 81 -3.96 -8.36 -10.25
CA CYS A 81 -2.65 -8.33 -9.59
C CYS A 81 -2.49 -9.47 -8.57
N ALA A 82 -3.50 -9.72 -7.74
CA ALA A 82 -3.47 -10.78 -6.74
C ALA A 82 -3.36 -12.17 -7.37
N ASN A 83 -4.04 -12.43 -8.48
CA ASN A 83 -3.95 -13.70 -9.21
C ASN A 83 -2.55 -13.88 -9.81
N ALA A 84 -1.98 -12.86 -10.45
CA ALA A 84 -0.62 -12.92 -10.97
C ALA A 84 0.43 -13.16 -9.87
N ALA A 85 0.30 -12.47 -8.73
CA ALA A 85 1.19 -12.66 -7.58
C ALA A 85 1.08 -14.07 -6.98
N ARG A 86 -0.14 -14.63 -6.93
CA ARG A 86 -0.42 -15.99 -6.45
C ARG A 86 0.21 -17.05 -7.36
N GLU A 87 0.05 -16.91 -8.68
CA GLU A 87 0.67 -17.79 -9.68
C GLU A 87 2.21 -17.77 -9.56
N SER A 88 2.77 -16.60 -9.25
CA SER A 88 4.21 -16.44 -9.02
C SER A 88 4.68 -17.01 -7.67
N LYS A 89 3.76 -17.46 -6.80
CA LYS A 89 4.05 -17.97 -5.44
C LYS A 89 4.82 -16.96 -4.61
N THR A 90 4.40 -15.70 -4.67
CA THR A 90 5.09 -14.60 -3.99
C THR A 90 5.08 -14.75 -2.47
N ASP A 91 6.17 -14.40 -1.82
CA ASP A 91 6.31 -14.33 -0.36
C ASP A 91 6.56 -12.90 0.15
N LEU A 92 6.82 -11.96 -0.76
CA LEU A 92 6.96 -10.54 -0.46
C LEU A 92 6.44 -9.69 -1.62
N LEU A 93 5.57 -8.73 -1.32
CA LEU A 93 5.08 -7.75 -2.28
C LEU A 93 5.85 -6.44 -2.12
N VAL A 94 6.35 -5.89 -3.21
CA VAL A 94 6.92 -4.54 -3.25
C VAL A 94 6.02 -3.65 -4.08
N THR A 95 5.56 -2.56 -3.49
CA THR A 95 4.79 -1.53 -4.20
C THR A 95 5.68 -0.32 -4.49
N PHE A 96 5.76 0.07 -5.77
CA PHE A 96 6.55 1.21 -6.22
C PHE A 96 5.70 2.16 -7.05
N GLY A 97 5.26 3.26 -6.45
CA GLY A 97 4.37 4.21 -7.10
C GLY A 97 3.59 5.10 -6.13
N GLY A 98 2.52 5.72 -6.60
CA GLY A 98 1.65 6.58 -5.81
C GLY A 98 0.69 5.80 -4.88
N GLY A 99 -0.17 6.55 -4.18
CA GLY A 99 -1.12 6.00 -3.19
C GLY A 99 -2.02 4.89 -3.73
N SER A 100 -2.43 4.91 -5.00
CA SER A 100 -3.22 3.83 -5.61
C SER A 100 -2.43 2.52 -5.70
N VAL A 101 -1.13 2.58 -6.01
CA VAL A 101 -0.26 1.40 -6.03
C VAL A 101 -0.08 0.86 -4.62
N THR A 102 0.14 1.73 -3.65
CA THR A 102 0.28 1.36 -2.23
C THR A 102 -0.99 0.72 -1.66
N ASP A 103 -2.15 1.34 -1.87
CA ASP A 103 -3.44 0.83 -1.38
C ASP A 103 -3.86 -0.44 -2.12
N GLY A 104 -3.62 -0.50 -3.44
CA GLY A 104 -3.80 -1.71 -4.23
C GLY A 104 -2.97 -2.88 -3.67
N GLY A 105 -1.70 -2.63 -3.35
CA GLY A 105 -0.82 -3.63 -2.73
C GLY A 105 -1.34 -4.17 -1.41
N LYS A 106 -1.83 -3.30 -0.52
CA LYS A 106 -2.47 -3.73 0.74
C LYS A 106 -3.67 -4.66 0.48
N ALA A 107 -4.51 -4.30 -0.49
CA ALA A 107 -5.65 -5.15 -0.84
C ALA A 107 -5.22 -6.48 -1.49
N VAL A 108 -4.16 -6.47 -2.30
CA VAL A 108 -3.54 -7.68 -2.85
C VAL A 108 -3.10 -8.63 -1.74
N THR A 109 -2.48 -8.12 -0.66
CA THR A 109 -2.06 -8.99 0.47
C THR A 109 -3.27 -9.65 1.15
N ILE A 110 -4.42 -8.96 1.29
CA ILE A 110 -5.67 -9.56 1.77
C ILE A 110 -6.12 -10.69 0.82
N CYS A 111 -6.11 -10.42 -0.49
CA CYS A 111 -6.52 -11.42 -1.48
C CYS A 111 -5.64 -12.66 -1.48
N LEU A 112 -4.34 -12.51 -1.26
CA LEU A 112 -3.40 -13.63 -1.18
C LEU A 112 -3.67 -14.49 0.05
N GLU A 113 -3.85 -13.87 1.21
CA GLU A 113 -4.08 -14.57 2.48
C GLU A 113 -5.38 -15.38 2.46
N HIS A 114 -6.44 -14.78 1.95
CA HIS A 114 -7.78 -15.37 2.02
C HIS A 114 -8.21 -16.09 0.73
N GLY A 115 -7.31 -16.29 -0.22
CA GLY A 115 -7.61 -17.02 -1.45
C GLY A 115 -8.65 -16.33 -2.33
N ILE A 116 -8.78 -15.01 -2.24
CA ILE A 116 -9.77 -14.24 -3.00
C ILE A 116 -9.31 -14.15 -4.47
N THR A 117 -10.17 -14.61 -5.39
CA THR A 117 -9.88 -14.69 -6.82
C THR A 117 -10.83 -13.87 -7.69
N ASP A 118 -11.89 -13.32 -7.10
CA ASP A 118 -12.89 -12.49 -7.78
C ASP A 118 -13.29 -11.27 -6.93
N ILE A 119 -13.94 -10.29 -7.56
CA ILE A 119 -14.30 -9.03 -6.93
C ILE A 119 -15.30 -9.13 -5.78
N ASN A 120 -16.16 -10.16 -5.79
CA ASN A 120 -17.17 -10.33 -4.74
C ASN A 120 -16.55 -10.92 -3.47
N GLY A 121 -15.47 -11.70 -3.62
CA GLY A 121 -14.71 -12.24 -2.50
C GLY A 121 -14.14 -11.17 -1.56
N LEU A 122 -14.02 -9.93 -2.00
CA LEU A 122 -13.60 -8.79 -1.16
C LEU A 122 -14.71 -8.24 -0.25
N GLU A 123 -15.99 -8.53 -0.51
CA GLU A 123 -17.11 -7.97 0.27
C GLU A 123 -17.02 -8.23 1.78
N PRO A 124 -16.70 -9.45 2.26
CA PRO A 124 -16.65 -9.74 3.69
C PRO A 124 -15.57 -8.96 4.46
N TYR A 125 -14.57 -8.43 3.76
CA TYR A 125 -13.38 -7.78 4.34
C TYR A 125 -13.47 -6.26 4.41
N ARG A 126 -14.51 -5.65 3.81
CA ARG A 126 -14.67 -4.20 3.82
C ARG A 126 -15.25 -3.67 5.12
N THR A 127 -14.83 -2.49 5.50
CA THR A 127 -15.49 -1.71 6.56
C THR A 127 -16.89 -1.34 6.12
N THR A 128 -17.89 -1.55 6.97
CA THR A 128 -19.27 -1.15 6.74
C THR A 128 -19.68 -0.05 7.72
N VAL A 129 -20.73 0.67 7.38
CA VAL A 129 -21.35 1.67 8.25
C VAL A 129 -22.81 1.30 8.39
N ASP A 130 -23.32 1.21 9.61
CA ASP A 130 -24.74 0.93 9.87
C ASP A 130 -25.61 2.19 9.78
N GLU A 131 -26.91 2.03 9.98
CA GLU A 131 -27.91 3.11 9.91
C GLU A 131 -27.68 4.22 10.95
N THR A 132 -26.94 3.94 12.00
CA THR A 132 -26.59 4.92 13.04
C THR A 132 -25.30 5.69 12.74
N GLY A 133 -24.61 5.36 11.64
CA GLY A 133 -23.30 5.91 11.29
C GLY A 133 -22.12 5.22 11.96
N LYS A 134 -22.35 4.16 12.73
CA LYS A 134 -21.28 3.40 13.39
C LYS A 134 -20.53 2.53 12.38
N ARG A 135 -19.20 2.60 12.44
CA ARG A 135 -18.32 1.77 11.60
C ARG A 135 -18.12 0.38 12.21
N HIS A 136 -18.18 -0.62 11.34
CA HIS A 136 -17.93 -2.02 11.66
C HIS A 136 -16.70 -2.50 10.88
N PHE A 137 -15.73 -3.03 11.62
CA PHE A 137 -14.48 -3.56 11.08
C PHE A 137 -14.56 -5.09 11.15
N PRO A 138 -14.52 -5.80 10.01
CA PRO A 138 -14.51 -7.25 10.03
C PRO A 138 -13.21 -7.79 10.64
N GLU A 139 -13.33 -8.88 11.39
CA GLU A 139 -12.17 -9.61 11.91
C GLU A 139 -11.72 -10.67 10.90
N TYR A 140 -10.44 -10.71 10.59
CA TYR A 140 -9.82 -11.70 9.71
C TYR A 140 -8.33 -11.85 10.00
N SER A 141 -7.70 -12.92 9.48
CA SER A 141 -6.29 -13.20 9.70
C SER A 141 -5.40 -12.15 9.06
N ALA A 142 -4.30 -11.81 9.73
CA ALA A 142 -3.28 -10.94 9.16
C ALA A 142 -2.62 -11.59 7.94
N PRO A 143 -2.37 -10.83 6.84
CA PRO A 143 -1.64 -11.36 5.71
C PRO A 143 -0.24 -11.86 6.08
N THR A 144 0.11 -13.05 5.60
CA THR A 144 1.45 -13.64 5.72
C THR A 144 2.41 -13.04 4.70
N VAL A 145 1.93 -12.77 3.49
CA VAL A 145 2.68 -12.00 2.48
C VAL A 145 2.66 -10.54 2.89
N ARG A 146 3.84 -10.00 3.19
CA ARG A 146 4.00 -8.63 3.67
C ARG A 146 4.31 -7.67 2.50
N GLN A 147 4.14 -6.39 2.75
CA GLN A 147 4.39 -5.33 1.77
C GLN A 147 5.58 -4.46 2.19
N ILE A 148 6.48 -4.18 1.24
CA ILE A 148 7.39 -3.03 1.27
C ILE A 148 6.78 -1.94 0.39
N ALA A 149 6.70 -0.71 0.88
CA ALA A 149 6.18 0.41 0.10
C ALA A 149 7.29 1.39 -0.28
N VAL A 150 7.33 1.78 -1.56
CA VAL A 150 8.18 2.83 -2.10
C VAL A 150 7.29 3.89 -2.73
N PRO A 151 6.86 4.89 -1.95
CA PRO A 151 5.95 5.92 -2.45
C PRO A 151 6.68 6.90 -3.36
N THR A 152 6.00 7.32 -4.44
CA THR A 152 6.46 8.40 -5.32
C THR A 152 5.60 9.66 -5.21
N THR A 153 4.56 9.63 -4.35
CA THR A 153 3.68 10.76 -4.05
C THR A 153 3.64 10.99 -2.54
N LEU A 154 3.14 12.14 -2.11
CA LEU A 154 3.08 12.55 -0.71
C LEU A 154 1.72 12.24 -0.06
N SER A 155 1.02 11.20 -0.53
CA SER A 155 -0.33 10.86 -0.05
C SER A 155 -0.38 10.21 1.34
N GLY A 156 0.75 9.74 1.88
CA GLY A 156 0.86 9.18 3.23
C GLY A 156 0.18 7.81 3.44
N GLY A 157 -0.31 7.19 2.38
CA GLY A 157 -0.98 5.89 2.46
C GLY A 157 -0.10 4.78 3.02
N GLU A 158 1.20 4.85 2.83
CA GLU A 158 2.20 3.91 3.31
C GLU A 158 2.31 3.85 4.83
N PHE A 159 1.90 4.91 5.53
CA PHE A 159 2.00 5.00 6.99
C PHE A 159 0.76 4.59 7.75
N ASN A 160 -0.22 3.97 7.09
CA ASN A 160 -1.45 3.54 7.73
C ASN A 160 -1.83 2.09 7.38
N ALA A 161 -2.68 1.51 8.22
CA ALA A 161 -3.20 0.14 8.10
C ALA A 161 -4.56 0.08 7.37
N ARG A 162 -4.79 0.98 6.42
CA ARG A 162 -6.02 1.10 5.65
C ARG A 162 -5.71 1.05 4.15
N ALA A 163 -6.52 0.31 3.40
CA ALA A 163 -6.56 0.35 1.95
C ALA A 163 -7.89 0.98 1.50
N GLY A 164 -7.81 1.96 0.58
CA GLY A 164 -8.98 2.54 -0.06
C GLY A 164 -9.04 2.06 -1.50
N ILE A 165 -9.92 1.12 -1.83
CA ILE A 165 -10.10 0.59 -3.18
C ILE A 165 -11.50 0.84 -3.69
N THR A 166 -11.66 0.98 -5.01
CA THR A 166 -12.93 1.35 -5.63
C THR A 166 -13.69 0.13 -6.10
N GLU A 167 -14.97 0.05 -5.72
CA GLU A 167 -15.92 -0.85 -6.36
C GLU A 167 -16.43 -0.19 -7.66
N PRO A 168 -16.01 -0.67 -8.84
CA PRO A 168 -16.26 0.04 -10.09
C PRO A 168 -17.73 0.10 -10.49
N ARG A 169 -18.52 -0.93 -10.13
CA ARG A 169 -19.97 -0.99 -10.43
C ARG A 169 -20.77 0.07 -9.65
N LEU A 170 -20.36 0.34 -8.42
CA LEU A 170 -21.01 1.31 -7.55
C LEU A 170 -20.36 2.70 -7.60
N LYS A 171 -19.18 2.80 -8.22
CA LYS A 171 -18.33 4.00 -8.22
C LYS A 171 -18.05 4.53 -6.82
N LEU A 172 -17.92 3.62 -5.85
CA LEU A 172 -17.70 3.93 -4.45
C LEU A 172 -16.32 3.46 -4.01
N LYS A 173 -15.59 4.36 -3.36
CA LYS A 173 -14.35 4.00 -2.67
C LYS A 173 -14.68 3.33 -1.34
N GLN A 174 -14.21 2.12 -1.15
CA GLN A 174 -14.45 1.30 0.01
C GLN A 174 -13.17 1.13 0.83
N SER A 175 -13.32 0.98 2.13
CA SER A 175 -12.22 0.91 3.08
C SER A 175 -12.04 -0.52 3.59
N TYR A 176 -10.79 -0.95 3.61
CA TYR A 176 -10.34 -2.21 4.18
C TYR A 176 -9.31 -1.88 5.26
N VAL A 177 -9.56 -2.31 6.49
CA VAL A 177 -8.72 -1.92 7.64
C VAL A 177 -8.30 -3.17 8.39
N HIS A 178 -6.99 -3.37 8.49
CA HIS A 178 -6.40 -4.41 9.32
C HIS A 178 -4.95 -4.08 9.65
N ARG A 179 -4.52 -4.24 10.90
CA ARG A 179 -3.13 -3.92 11.28
C ARG A 179 -2.09 -4.62 10.40
N GLY A 180 -2.37 -5.85 9.96
CA GLY A 180 -1.50 -6.69 9.15
C GLY A 180 -1.25 -6.19 7.71
N ILE A 181 -2.08 -5.29 7.17
CA ILE A 181 -1.86 -4.75 5.81
C ILE A 181 -0.97 -3.51 5.78
N MET A 182 -0.59 -2.98 6.93
CA MET A 182 0.40 -1.91 6.99
C MET A 182 1.73 -2.41 6.40
N PRO A 183 2.39 -1.64 5.53
CA PRO A 183 3.69 -2.01 5.02
C PRO A 183 4.68 -2.32 6.16
N ILE A 184 5.45 -3.39 6.02
CA ILE A 184 6.47 -3.76 7.02
C ILE A 184 7.66 -2.80 6.99
N SER A 185 7.95 -2.28 5.79
CA SER A 185 8.99 -1.27 5.58
C SER A 185 8.53 -0.24 4.55
N VAL A 186 8.96 0.99 4.75
CA VAL A 186 8.78 2.11 3.80
C VAL A 186 10.14 2.61 3.37
N ILE A 187 10.34 2.77 2.06
CA ILE A 187 11.58 3.31 1.49
C ILE A 187 11.26 4.67 0.88
N LEU A 188 11.85 5.72 1.44
CA LEU A 188 11.71 7.10 1.00
C LEU A 188 12.94 7.52 0.21
N ASP A 189 12.83 7.47 -1.11
CA ASP A 189 13.86 7.89 -2.05
C ASP A 189 13.36 9.14 -2.81
N GLY A 190 13.94 10.29 -2.52
CA GLY A 190 13.56 11.56 -3.16
C GLY A 190 13.85 11.57 -4.67
N GLU A 191 14.83 10.80 -5.15
CA GLU A 191 15.17 10.78 -6.57
C GLU A 191 14.04 10.18 -7.43
N VAL A 192 13.35 9.15 -6.94
CA VAL A 192 12.26 8.53 -7.71
C VAL A 192 11.01 9.40 -7.78
N THR A 193 10.86 10.37 -6.86
CA THR A 193 9.73 11.32 -6.90
C THR A 193 9.81 12.28 -8.08
N ARG A 194 11.00 12.47 -8.67
CA ARG A 194 11.21 13.31 -9.86
C ARG A 194 10.46 12.81 -11.09
N HIS A 195 10.08 11.55 -11.12
CA HIS A 195 9.26 10.96 -12.17
C HIS A 195 7.76 11.21 -11.98
N THR A 196 7.37 11.80 -10.85
CA THR A 196 5.96 12.14 -10.57
C THR A 196 5.62 13.49 -11.20
N PRO A 197 4.52 13.59 -11.97
CA PRO A 197 4.09 14.88 -12.52
C PRO A 197 3.93 15.92 -11.40
N GLU A 198 4.40 17.14 -11.65
CA GLU A 198 4.43 18.23 -10.65
C GLU A 198 3.05 18.46 -10.01
N TRP A 199 1.99 18.51 -10.84
CA TRP A 199 0.63 18.71 -10.33
C TRP A 199 0.20 17.61 -9.33
N LEU A 200 0.62 16.35 -9.58
CA LEU A 200 0.31 15.23 -8.70
C LEU A 200 1.16 15.28 -7.42
N PHE A 201 2.42 15.64 -7.53
CA PHE A 201 3.30 15.80 -6.38
C PHE A 201 2.79 16.92 -5.46
N LEU A 202 2.46 18.09 -6.00
CA LEU A 202 1.95 19.23 -5.24
C LEU A 202 0.56 18.94 -4.64
N SER A 203 -0.36 18.34 -5.41
CA SER A 203 -1.71 18.02 -4.90
C SER A 203 -1.68 16.98 -3.79
N THR A 204 -0.77 16.00 -3.86
CA THR A 204 -0.59 15.04 -2.77
C THR A 204 0.18 15.64 -1.58
N GLY A 205 1.04 16.63 -1.82
CA GLY A 205 1.72 17.39 -0.77
C GLY A 205 0.77 18.22 0.08
N ILE A 206 -0.16 18.95 -0.55
CA ILE A 206 -1.18 19.71 0.19
C ILE A 206 -2.12 18.80 0.99
N ARG A 207 -2.25 17.53 0.59
CA ARG A 207 -3.01 16.53 1.35
C ARG A 207 -2.44 16.31 2.76
N ALA A 208 -1.15 16.50 2.97
CA ALA A 208 -0.56 16.42 4.31
C ALA A 208 -1.09 17.53 5.24
N VAL A 209 -1.29 18.73 4.71
CA VAL A 209 -1.90 19.85 5.43
C VAL A 209 -3.37 19.54 5.74
N ASP A 210 -4.11 19.03 4.74
CA ASP A 210 -5.49 18.60 4.90
C ASP A 210 -5.64 17.55 6.01
N HIS A 211 -4.81 16.51 6.02
CA HIS A 211 -4.80 15.50 7.07
C HIS A 211 -4.52 16.07 8.46
N ALA A 212 -3.59 17.03 8.59
CA ALA A 212 -3.30 17.67 9.86
C ALA A 212 -4.53 18.45 10.37
N VAL A 213 -5.18 19.22 9.49
CA VAL A 213 -6.40 19.97 9.83
C VAL A 213 -7.54 19.04 10.17
N GLU A 214 -7.79 17.99 9.35
CA GLU A 214 -8.83 16.99 9.62
C GLU A 214 -8.62 16.30 10.97
N THR A 215 -7.38 15.94 11.31
CA THR A 215 -7.04 15.28 12.57
C THR A 215 -7.33 16.20 13.74
N TYR A 216 -6.86 17.44 13.68
CA TYR A 216 -7.06 18.45 14.74
C TYR A 216 -8.56 18.76 14.96
N LEU A 217 -9.36 18.79 13.91
CA LEU A 217 -10.81 19.08 13.98
C LEU A 217 -11.66 17.83 14.20
N SER A 218 -11.06 16.63 14.25
CA SER A 218 -11.78 15.38 14.44
C SER A 218 -12.39 15.26 15.84
N LEU A 219 -13.57 14.64 15.94
CA LEU A 219 -14.16 14.25 17.23
C LEU A 219 -13.33 13.19 17.95
N ASP A 220 -12.47 12.47 17.22
CA ASP A 220 -11.55 11.45 17.73
C ASP A 220 -10.14 12.02 18.00
N SER A 221 -9.98 13.36 17.93
CA SER A 221 -8.73 14.03 18.23
C SER A 221 -8.29 13.78 19.69
N ASN A 222 -7.00 13.71 19.93
CA ASN A 222 -6.44 13.44 21.25
C ASN A 222 -5.06 14.11 21.42
N ASP A 223 -4.62 14.26 22.65
CA ASP A 223 -3.38 14.95 23.02
C ASP A 223 -2.10 14.38 22.38
N TYR A 224 -2.14 13.22 21.74
CA TYR A 224 -1.01 12.64 21.02
C TYR A 224 -0.91 13.16 19.58
N TRP A 225 -2.07 13.46 18.95
CA TRP A 225 -2.13 13.94 17.57
C TRP A 225 -2.18 15.47 17.45
N ASP A 226 -2.60 16.15 18.50
CA ASP A 226 -2.72 17.60 18.59
C ASP A 226 -1.37 18.26 18.92
#